data_2705a18ef24f8ab2fb3d497ac2c0cac4
#
_entry.id   2705a18ef24f8ab2fb3d497ac2c0cac4
#
_cell.length_a   1.000
_cell.length_b   1.000
_cell.length_c   1.000
_cell.angle_alpha   90.00
_cell.angle_beta   90.00
_cell.angle_gamma   90.00
#
_symmetry.space_group_name_H-M   'P 1'
#
loop_
_entity.id
_entity.type
_entity.pdbx_description
1 polymer ?
#
loop_
_entity_poly.entity_id
_entity_poly.type
_entity_poly.pdbx_seq_one_letter_code
_entity_poly.pdbx_strand_id
1 'polypeptide(L)'
;MGVNLFPPAGGFPADLPQAGAVYTARPQGLESRSQLAGEILNQFFAFYPRLEEKPFFQAYRDRSLVLGREVTVLERGQTRTALALDLNPDFSLQVREADGRERALASGEVRVKL
;
A
#
# COMPACT_ATOMS: atom_id res chain seq x y z
N MET A 1 -1.32 5.24 9.98
CA MET A 1 -0.50 4.15 9.38
C MET A 1 0.15 3.36 10.50
N GLY A 2 0.10 2.03 10.45
CA GLY A 2 0.76 1.14 11.39
C GLY A 2 1.76 0.25 10.65
N VAL A 3 2.93 -0.02 11.25
CA VAL A 3 3.95 -0.90 10.69
C VAL A 3 4.38 -1.90 11.75
N ASN A 4 4.25 -3.18 11.46
CA ASN A 4 4.79 -4.24 12.30
C ASN A 4 6.29 -4.33 12.07
N LEU A 5 7.09 -4.01 13.09
CA LEU A 5 8.54 -4.14 12.97
C LEU A 5 9.01 -5.58 13.09
N PHE A 6 8.43 -6.30 14.04
CA PHE A 6 8.76 -7.69 14.36
C PHE A 6 7.48 -8.51 14.48
N PRO A 7 7.53 -9.80 14.18
CA PRO A 7 6.41 -10.67 14.48
C PRO A 7 6.20 -10.75 16.01
N PRO A 8 4.95 -10.90 16.48
CA PRO A 8 4.69 -11.15 17.89
C PRO A 8 5.24 -12.52 18.34
N ALA A 9 5.42 -12.70 19.66
CA ALA A 9 5.98 -13.92 20.27
C ALA A 9 5.08 -15.13 19.99
N GLY A 10 4.50 -15.55 19.25
CA GLY A 10 3.62 -16.66 18.84
C GLY A 10 3.22 -16.59 17.37
N GLY A 11 3.83 -15.66 16.61
CA GLY A 11 3.44 -15.39 15.24
C GLY A 11 2.20 -14.49 15.14
N PHE A 12 1.80 -14.18 13.92
CA PHE A 12 0.56 -13.47 13.66
C PHE A 12 -0.66 -14.39 13.84
N PRO A 13 -1.84 -13.84 14.21
CA PRO A 13 -3.07 -14.62 14.31
C PRO A 13 -3.41 -15.37 13.02
N ALA A 14 -3.97 -16.57 13.13
CA ALA A 14 -4.29 -17.42 11.98
C ALA A 14 -5.34 -16.81 11.02
N ASP A 15 -6.15 -15.91 11.52
CA ASP A 15 -7.13 -15.14 10.73
C ASP A 15 -6.51 -13.96 9.94
N LEU A 16 -5.21 -13.73 10.14
CA LEU A 16 -4.42 -12.73 9.42
C LEU A 16 -3.26 -13.38 8.62
N PRO A 17 -3.54 -14.27 7.68
CA PRO A 17 -2.50 -15.06 7.00
C PRO A 17 -1.53 -14.22 6.17
N GLN A 18 -1.90 -12.98 5.85
CA GLN A 18 -1.07 -12.04 5.06
C GLN A 18 -0.34 -11.03 5.95
N ALA A 19 -0.49 -11.12 7.28
CA ALA A 19 0.22 -10.22 8.17
C ALA A 19 1.73 -10.51 8.15
N GLY A 20 2.50 -9.45 8.05
CA GLY A 20 3.96 -9.54 8.02
C GLY A 20 4.61 -8.45 8.87
N ALA A 21 5.91 -8.54 9.02
CA ALA A 21 6.74 -7.56 9.71
C ALA A 21 7.96 -7.18 8.85
N VAL A 22 8.54 -6.02 9.13
CA VAL A 22 9.73 -5.50 8.42
C VAL A 22 10.94 -6.43 8.65
N TYR A 23 11.10 -6.93 9.86
CA TYR A 23 12.18 -7.85 10.22
C TYR A 23 11.62 -9.23 10.58
N THR A 24 12.31 -10.28 10.21
CA THR A 24 11.96 -11.66 10.56
C THR A 24 12.26 -11.98 12.02
N ALA A 25 13.26 -11.31 12.61
CA ALA A 25 13.65 -11.41 14.02
C ALA A 25 14.09 -10.05 14.54
N ARG A 26 14.12 -9.88 15.86
CA ARG A 26 14.57 -8.64 16.47
C ARG A 26 16.09 -8.51 16.35
N PRO A 27 16.62 -7.49 15.64
CA PRO A 27 18.07 -7.25 15.58
C PRO A 27 18.58 -6.88 16.98
N GLN A 28 19.75 -7.42 17.34
CA GLN A 28 20.39 -7.05 18.59
C GLN A 28 21.04 -5.66 18.46
N GLY A 29 20.88 -4.84 19.50
CA GLY A 29 21.59 -3.55 19.62
C GLY A 29 21.07 -2.43 18.71
N LEU A 30 19.96 -2.60 18.03
CA LEU A 30 19.38 -1.57 17.16
C LEU A 30 18.12 -0.94 17.77
N GLU A 31 18.11 0.38 17.83
CA GLU A 31 16.91 1.20 18.08
C GLU A 31 16.00 1.26 16.85
N SER A 32 15.60 0.07 16.35
CA SER A 32 14.95 -0.11 15.05
C SER A 32 13.70 0.75 14.85
N ARG A 33 12.97 1.05 15.93
CA ARG A 33 11.78 1.92 15.87
C ARG A 33 12.18 3.35 15.55
N SER A 34 13.15 3.88 16.30
CA SER A 34 13.63 5.26 16.13
C SER A 34 14.31 5.43 14.78
N GLN A 35 15.08 4.43 14.34
CA GLN A 35 15.72 4.45 13.02
C GLN A 35 14.69 4.46 11.90
N LEU A 36 13.68 3.56 11.93
CA LEU A 36 12.63 3.55 10.91
C LEU A 36 11.84 4.86 10.91
N ALA A 37 11.48 5.36 12.09
CA ALA A 37 10.77 6.64 12.19
C ALA A 37 11.61 7.79 11.64
N GLY A 38 12.91 7.82 11.95
CA GLY A 38 13.84 8.82 11.42
C GLY A 38 13.94 8.76 9.91
N GLU A 39 14.08 7.57 9.33
CA GLU A 39 14.14 7.41 7.87
C GLU A 39 12.83 7.82 7.18
N ILE A 40 11.67 7.48 7.75
CA ILE A 40 10.38 7.92 7.22
C ILE A 40 10.29 9.46 7.22
N LEU A 41 10.70 10.11 8.32
CA LEU A 41 10.68 11.56 8.42
C LEU A 41 11.70 12.21 7.48
N ASN A 42 12.90 11.65 7.36
CA ASN A 42 13.90 12.14 6.42
C ASN A 42 13.40 12.11 4.98
N GLN A 43 12.80 11.02 4.55
CA GLN A 43 12.20 10.90 3.22
C GLN A 43 11.02 11.87 3.04
N PHE A 44 10.17 11.99 4.05
CA PHE A 44 9.06 12.95 4.02
C PHE A 44 9.55 14.37 3.82
N PHE A 45 10.52 14.82 4.61
CA PHE A 45 11.05 16.19 4.50
C PHE A 45 11.86 16.40 3.22
N ALA A 46 12.46 15.38 2.65
CA ALA A 46 13.11 15.47 1.34
C ALA A 46 12.10 15.72 0.20
N PHE A 47 10.90 15.13 0.30
CA PHE A 47 9.84 15.31 -0.70
C PHE A 47 8.95 16.53 -0.45
N TYR A 48 8.80 16.96 0.80
CA TYR A 48 7.84 17.98 1.20
C TYR A 48 7.98 19.30 0.43
N PRO A 49 9.18 19.87 0.18
CA PRO A 49 9.34 21.11 -0.59
C PRO A 49 8.90 21.00 -2.05
N ARG A 50 8.82 19.78 -2.57
CA ARG A 50 8.48 19.47 -3.96
C ARG A 50 7.21 18.62 -4.08
N LEU A 51 6.32 18.73 -3.10
CA LEU A 51 5.13 17.89 -3.02
C LEU A 51 4.22 18.02 -4.24
N GLU A 52 4.11 19.21 -4.80
CA GLU A 52 3.30 19.48 -5.99
C GLU A 52 3.87 18.82 -7.26
N GLU A 53 5.19 18.65 -7.34
CA GLU A 53 5.86 17.97 -8.44
C GLU A 53 5.69 16.46 -8.39
N LYS A 54 5.27 15.92 -7.24
CA LYS A 54 5.07 14.48 -6.97
C LYS A 54 6.27 13.61 -7.36
N PRO A 55 7.50 13.93 -6.92
CA PRO A 55 8.72 13.22 -7.33
C PRO A 55 8.72 11.74 -6.92
N PHE A 56 7.86 11.37 -5.97
CA PHE A 56 7.67 10.01 -5.48
C PHE A 56 6.65 9.19 -6.30
N PHE A 57 5.91 9.81 -7.24
CA PHE A 57 4.82 9.16 -7.96
C PHE A 57 5.29 7.90 -8.71
N GLN A 58 6.38 8.01 -9.47
CA GLN A 58 6.88 6.87 -10.25
C GLN A 58 7.30 5.70 -9.33
N ALA A 59 8.04 5.99 -8.26
CA ALA A 59 8.44 4.96 -7.30
C ALA A 59 7.24 4.31 -6.59
N TYR A 60 6.20 5.08 -6.31
CA TYR A 60 4.94 4.57 -5.75
C TYR A 60 4.22 3.64 -6.74
N ARG A 61 4.09 4.08 -8.00
CA ARG A 61 3.49 3.29 -9.06
C ARG A 61 4.22 1.97 -9.30
N ASP A 62 5.55 2.01 -9.41
CA ASP A 62 6.38 0.83 -9.69
C ASP A 62 6.35 -0.21 -8.54
N ARG A 63 6.09 0.24 -7.31
CA ARG A 63 5.94 -0.62 -6.14
C ARG A 63 4.50 -1.02 -5.85
N SER A 64 3.55 -0.59 -6.66
CA SER A 64 2.14 -0.92 -6.47
C SER A 64 1.90 -2.38 -6.87
N LEU A 65 1.60 -3.20 -5.88
CA LEU A 65 1.35 -4.63 -6.08
C LEU A 65 -0.03 -4.94 -6.69
N VAL A 66 -0.91 -3.95 -6.79
CA VAL A 66 -2.27 -4.15 -7.32
C VAL A 66 -2.34 -4.04 -8.85
N LEU A 67 -1.41 -3.34 -9.48
CA LEU A 67 -1.45 -3.07 -10.92
C LEU A 67 -1.34 -4.36 -11.75
N GLY A 68 -2.16 -4.46 -12.78
CA GLY A 68 -2.28 -5.62 -13.64
C GLY A 68 -3.01 -6.82 -13.00
N ARG A 69 -3.60 -6.65 -11.82
CA ARG A 69 -4.29 -7.72 -11.09
C ARG A 69 -5.78 -7.48 -10.97
N GLU A 70 -6.51 -8.57 -10.85
CA GLU A 70 -7.90 -8.54 -10.44
C GLU A 70 -7.99 -8.15 -8.95
N VAL A 71 -8.81 -7.17 -8.67
CA VAL A 71 -9.02 -6.63 -7.34
C VAL A 71 -10.51 -6.65 -6.99
N THR A 72 -10.78 -6.83 -5.70
CA THR A 72 -12.11 -6.64 -5.15
C THR A 72 -12.21 -5.23 -4.62
N VAL A 73 -13.13 -4.44 -5.16
CA VAL A 73 -13.41 -3.06 -4.75
C VAL A 73 -14.62 -3.06 -3.84
N LEU A 74 -14.47 -2.56 -2.63
CA LEU A 74 -15.56 -2.31 -1.68
C LEU A 74 -15.83 -0.81 -1.62
N GLU A 75 -16.97 -0.40 -2.14
CA GLU A 75 -17.39 0.98 -2.19
C GLU A 75 -18.87 1.10 -1.80
N ARG A 76 -19.17 1.97 -0.84
CA ARG A 76 -20.55 2.21 -0.35
C ARG A 76 -21.31 0.92 0.03
N GLY A 77 -20.63 -0.06 0.60
CA GLY A 77 -21.20 -1.34 0.98
C GLY A 77 -21.42 -2.32 -0.18
N GLN A 78 -21.04 -1.96 -1.39
CA GLN A 78 -21.10 -2.86 -2.55
C GLN A 78 -19.71 -3.40 -2.85
N THR A 79 -19.65 -4.70 -3.14
CA THR A 79 -18.43 -5.38 -3.53
C THR A 79 -18.47 -5.68 -5.03
N ARG A 80 -17.41 -5.29 -5.74
CA ARG A 80 -17.29 -5.51 -7.20
C ARG A 80 -15.90 -6.03 -7.51
N THR A 81 -15.77 -6.82 -8.56
CA THR A 81 -14.49 -7.24 -9.11
C THR A 81 -14.11 -6.34 -10.28
N ALA A 82 -12.85 -5.93 -10.34
CA ALA A 82 -12.31 -5.11 -11.41
C ALA A 82 -10.83 -5.44 -11.67
N LEU A 83 -10.35 -5.14 -12.85
CA LEU A 83 -8.92 -5.21 -13.18
C LEU A 83 -8.28 -3.85 -12.88
N ALA A 84 -7.27 -3.83 -12.03
CA ALA A 84 -6.50 -2.63 -11.76
C ALA A 84 -5.54 -2.37 -12.93
N LEU A 85 -5.73 -1.26 -13.63
CA LEU A 85 -4.99 -0.93 -14.84
C LEU A 85 -3.74 -0.11 -14.56
N ASP A 86 -3.91 1.02 -13.89
CA ASP A 86 -2.85 1.99 -13.63
C ASP A 86 -3.21 2.93 -12.48
N LEU A 87 -2.26 3.76 -12.09
CA LEU A 87 -2.45 4.89 -11.18
C LEU A 87 -2.44 6.19 -11.96
N ASN A 88 -3.46 7.01 -11.73
CA ASN A 88 -3.52 8.36 -12.28
C ASN A 88 -2.60 9.31 -11.51
N PRO A 89 -2.22 10.47 -12.10
CA PRO A 89 -1.36 11.46 -11.44
C PRO A 89 -1.92 12.05 -10.13
N ASP A 90 -3.21 11.89 -9.88
CA ASP A 90 -3.88 12.25 -8.63
C ASP A 90 -3.92 11.12 -7.59
N PHE A 91 -3.23 10.00 -7.88
CA PHE A 91 -3.19 8.75 -7.10
C PHE A 91 -4.51 7.98 -7.07
N SER A 92 -5.50 8.33 -7.86
CA SER A 92 -6.65 7.47 -8.05
C SER A 92 -6.26 6.21 -8.83
N LEU A 93 -6.87 5.08 -8.47
CA LEU A 93 -6.64 3.81 -9.14
C LEU A 93 -7.57 3.69 -10.37
N GLN A 94 -6.99 3.59 -11.55
CA GLN A 94 -7.73 3.31 -12.76
C GLN A 94 -8.08 1.82 -12.81
N VAL A 95 -9.35 1.52 -12.90
CA VAL A 95 -9.84 0.13 -12.97
C VAL A 95 -10.75 -0.08 -14.16
N ARG A 96 -10.78 -1.34 -14.65
CA ARG A 96 -11.76 -1.81 -15.64
C ARG A 96 -12.71 -2.79 -14.96
N GLU A 97 -13.99 -2.49 -14.98
CA GLU A 97 -15.05 -3.36 -14.45
C GLU A 97 -15.37 -4.51 -15.40
N ALA A 98 -16.12 -5.50 -14.94
CA ALA A 98 -16.48 -6.70 -15.72
C ALA A 98 -17.28 -6.37 -17.00
N ASP A 99 -18.00 -5.25 -17.02
CA ASP A 99 -18.73 -4.77 -18.20
C ASP A 99 -17.87 -4.00 -19.20
N GLY A 100 -16.55 -3.93 -18.95
CA GLY A 100 -15.57 -3.25 -19.81
C GLY A 100 -15.44 -1.75 -19.56
N ARG A 101 -16.26 -1.15 -18.68
CA ARG A 101 -16.15 0.27 -18.33
C ARG A 101 -14.92 0.53 -17.50
N GLU A 102 -14.24 1.63 -17.80
CA GLU A 102 -13.10 2.12 -17.04
C GLU A 102 -13.52 3.30 -16.16
N ARG A 103 -13.00 3.32 -14.94
CA ARG A 103 -13.20 4.44 -14.02
C ARG A 103 -12.02 4.59 -13.05
N ALA A 104 -11.90 5.80 -12.52
CA ALA A 104 -10.93 6.12 -11.48
C ALA A 104 -11.58 5.95 -10.09
N LEU A 105 -10.87 5.26 -9.19
CA LEU A 105 -11.23 5.09 -7.80
C LEU A 105 -10.40 6.04 -6.95
N ALA A 106 -11.01 7.12 -6.48
CA ALA A 106 -10.38 8.07 -5.56
C ALA A 106 -10.57 7.70 -4.09
N SER A 107 -11.52 6.81 -3.79
CA SER A 107 -11.83 6.34 -2.44
C SER A 107 -12.39 4.92 -2.49
N GLY A 108 -12.40 4.24 -1.37
CA GLY A 108 -12.88 2.86 -1.24
C GLY A 108 -11.78 1.93 -0.70
N GLU A 109 -12.15 0.71 -0.42
CA GLU A 109 -11.22 -0.34 -0.03
C GLU A 109 -10.95 -1.25 -1.22
N VAL A 110 -9.69 -1.50 -1.51
CA VAL A 110 -9.26 -2.42 -2.56
C VAL A 110 -8.57 -3.62 -1.92
N ARG A 111 -9.07 -4.82 -2.21
CA ARG A 111 -8.48 -6.08 -1.76
C ARG A 111 -7.94 -6.84 -2.96
N VAL A 112 -6.69 -7.27 -2.87
CA VAL A 112 -6.06 -8.16 -3.85
C VAL A 112 -6.26 -9.61 -3.41
N LYS A 113 -6.69 -10.47 -4.31
CA LYS A 113 -6.55 -11.92 -4.12
C LYS A 113 -5.08 -12.25 -4.42
N LEU A 114 -4.33 -12.58 -3.38
CA LEU A 114 -2.97 -13.13 -3.51
C LEU A 114 -3.04 -14.62 -3.76
#